data_cc7aada108bd194449138b28f6afa936
#
_entry.id   cc7aada108bd194449138b28f6afa936
#
_cell.length_a   1.000
_cell.length_b   1.000
_cell.length_c   1.000
_cell.angle_alpha   90.00
_cell.angle_beta   90.00
_cell.angle_gamma   90.00
#
_symmetry.space_group_name_H-M   'P 1'
#
loop_
_entity.id
_entity.type
_entity.pdbx_description
1 polymer ?
#
loop_
_entity_poly.entity_id
_entity_poly.type
_entity_poly.pdbx_seq_one_letter_code
_entity_poly.pdbx_strand_id
1 'polypeptide(L)'
;MKRITLLIFLLPLLAKAQPIINLEDFDYQKFQWGYYFGINTLDFRVDYQALDYTNPPLTDIQTKRSYGFNVGLTGDLRLIDHLSLRFEPGLIYNKRELEFPFLTQQTDRKREVLSTYIYIPVLLKYGSKRWDNFKPYITAGTSVGINLSANNKSRSDNSEGKFRTQPIVYFYELGFGIDFYTPHFRFTPSIRGLFSIDNELIHDSDPASPWTGNLKGIFTRGVMINLTFE
;
A
#
# COMPACT_ATOMS: atom_id res chain seq x y z
N MET A 1 -45.43 6.72 -39.97
CA MET A 1 -45.25 7.65 -38.83
C MET A 1 -44.42 7.08 -37.68
N LYS A 2 -44.59 5.84 -37.21
CA LYS A 2 -43.78 5.26 -36.10
C LYS A 2 -42.28 5.19 -36.34
N ARG A 3 -41.79 5.06 -37.55
CA ARG A 3 -40.33 5.00 -37.89
C ARG A 3 -39.64 6.36 -37.82
N ILE A 4 -40.36 7.46 -38.11
CA ILE A 4 -39.83 8.83 -38.06
C ILE A 4 -39.70 9.27 -36.60
N THR A 5 -40.66 8.87 -35.73
CA THR A 5 -40.59 9.19 -34.28
C THR A 5 -39.39 8.55 -33.60
N LEU A 6 -39.00 7.33 -34.02
CA LEU A 6 -37.83 6.63 -33.47
C LEU A 6 -36.53 7.35 -33.88
N LEU A 7 -36.47 7.91 -35.09
CA LEU A 7 -35.29 8.64 -35.57
C LEU A 7 -35.08 9.97 -34.82
N ILE A 8 -36.17 10.65 -34.45
CA ILE A 8 -36.10 11.92 -33.67
C ILE A 8 -35.67 11.65 -32.23
N PHE A 9 -35.98 10.50 -31.66
CA PHE A 9 -35.53 10.13 -30.32
C PHE A 9 -34.03 9.73 -30.26
N LEU A 10 -33.43 9.35 -31.39
CA LEU A 10 -31.99 9.03 -31.51
C LEU A 10 -31.10 10.26 -31.77
N LEU A 11 -31.65 11.38 -32.19
CA LEU A 11 -30.90 12.61 -32.45
C LEU A 11 -30.16 13.18 -31.24
N PRO A 12 -30.71 13.22 -30.00
CA PRO A 12 -29.97 13.72 -28.85
C PRO A 12 -28.78 12.84 -28.43
N LEU A 13 -28.75 11.56 -28.83
CA LEU A 13 -27.62 10.66 -28.57
C LEU A 13 -26.39 11.00 -29.44
N LEU A 14 -26.55 11.78 -30.48
CA LEU A 14 -25.48 12.25 -31.39
C LEU A 14 -25.00 13.67 -31.06
N ALA A 15 -25.68 14.37 -30.16
CA ALA A 15 -25.23 15.64 -29.65
C ALA A 15 -23.96 15.43 -28.80
N LYS A 16 -22.80 15.64 -29.42
CA LYS A 16 -21.54 15.77 -28.68
C LYS A 16 -21.64 17.07 -27.89
N ALA A 17 -22.01 16.95 -26.60
CA ALA A 17 -21.79 18.04 -25.67
C ALA A 17 -20.28 18.35 -25.69
N GLN A 18 -19.92 19.62 -25.95
CA GLN A 18 -18.51 20.02 -25.83
C GLN A 18 -18.07 19.69 -24.41
N PRO A 19 -17.01 18.90 -24.20
CA PRO A 19 -16.58 18.56 -22.86
C PRO A 19 -16.17 19.85 -22.14
N ILE A 20 -16.83 20.14 -21.04
CA ILE A 20 -16.40 21.23 -20.16
C ILE A 20 -15.11 20.77 -19.49
N ILE A 21 -14.01 21.45 -19.76
CA ILE A 21 -12.73 21.18 -19.10
C ILE A 21 -12.76 21.85 -17.74
N ASN A 22 -12.71 21.04 -16.69
CA ASN A 22 -12.71 21.49 -15.31
C ASN A 22 -11.27 21.78 -14.85
N LEU A 23 -11.06 22.75 -13.96
CA LEU A 23 -9.77 23.06 -13.35
C LEU A 23 -8.63 23.20 -14.40
N GLU A 24 -8.83 24.04 -15.41
CA GLU A 24 -7.90 24.20 -16.55
C GLU A 24 -6.47 24.55 -16.10
N ASP A 25 -6.34 25.43 -15.11
CA ASP A 25 -5.05 25.90 -14.62
C ASP A 25 -4.40 24.98 -13.58
N PHE A 26 -5.10 23.93 -13.12
CA PHE A 26 -4.64 23.06 -12.04
C PHE A 26 -3.34 22.34 -12.42
N ASP A 27 -3.23 21.84 -13.64
CA ASP A 27 -2.04 21.14 -14.11
C ASP A 27 -0.80 22.05 -14.26
N TYR A 28 -1.00 23.39 -14.32
CA TYR A 28 0.10 24.35 -14.42
C TYR A 28 0.63 24.82 -13.06
N GLN A 29 -0.07 24.52 -11.97
CA GLN A 29 0.38 24.85 -10.63
C GLN A 29 1.68 24.10 -10.32
N LYS A 30 2.67 24.83 -9.77
CA LYS A 30 3.96 24.25 -9.42
C LYS A 30 3.87 23.29 -8.22
N PHE A 31 2.98 23.60 -7.29
CA PHE A 31 2.75 22.80 -6.09
C PHE A 31 1.26 22.59 -5.88
N GLN A 32 0.87 21.34 -5.65
CA GLN A 32 -0.50 20.93 -5.35
C GLN A 32 -0.46 20.13 -4.04
N TRP A 33 -1.49 20.24 -3.25
CA TRP A 33 -1.58 19.52 -2.00
C TRP A 33 -3.00 19.05 -1.73
N GLY A 34 -3.12 18.06 -0.89
CA GLY A 34 -4.39 17.47 -0.54
C GLY A 34 -4.25 16.45 0.58
N TYR A 35 -5.22 15.58 0.67
CA TYR A 35 -5.24 14.49 1.62
C TYR A 35 -5.71 13.21 0.96
N TYR A 36 -5.32 12.09 1.56
CA TYR A 36 -5.78 10.79 1.10
C TYR A 36 -6.24 9.92 2.26
N PHE A 37 -7.13 9.02 1.95
CA PHE A 37 -7.45 7.89 2.79
C PHE A 37 -7.60 6.64 1.92
N GLY A 38 -7.44 5.47 2.51
CA GLY A 38 -7.50 4.24 1.76
C GLY A 38 -7.55 3.01 2.64
N ILE A 39 -7.57 1.89 1.96
CA ILE A 39 -7.48 0.57 2.57
C ILE A 39 -6.20 -0.10 2.10
N ASN A 40 -5.67 -0.98 2.95
CA ASN A 40 -4.50 -1.77 2.62
C ASN A 40 -4.69 -3.23 3.01
N THR A 41 -3.92 -4.08 2.39
CA THR A 41 -3.70 -5.45 2.82
C THR A 41 -2.21 -5.73 2.76
N LEU A 42 -1.64 -6.13 3.88
CA LEU A 42 -0.22 -6.44 4.00
C LEU A 42 -0.05 -7.95 4.25
N ASP A 43 1.06 -8.47 3.76
CA ASP A 43 1.49 -9.85 3.89
C ASP A 43 2.97 -9.91 4.23
N PHE A 44 3.46 -11.06 4.65
CA PHE A 44 4.88 -11.33 4.77
C PHE A 44 5.34 -12.32 3.71
N ARG A 45 6.45 -12.01 3.05
CA ARG A 45 7.27 -13.01 2.38
C ARG A 45 8.25 -13.53 3.41
N VAL A 46 8.23 -14.84 3.62
CA VAL A 46 9.09 -15.54 4.57
C VAL A 46 10.21 -16.22 3.81
N ASP A 47 11.45 -15.97 4.21
CA ASP A 47 12.64 -16.64 3.68
C ASP A 47 13.19 -17.56 4.79
N TYR A 48 13.41 -18.86 4.48
CA TYR A 48 13.88 -19.87 5.42
C TYR A 48 15.39 -20.11 5.28
N GLN A 49 16.04 -20.52 6.39
CA GLN A 49 17.44 -20.91 6.40
C GLN A 49 17.65 -22.26 5.73
N ALA A 50 16.79 -23.22 6.05
CA ALA A 50 16.78 -24.54 5.46
C ALA A 50 15.35 -24.96 5.16
N LEU A 51 15.16 -25.67 4.03
CA LEU A 51 13.88 -26.30 3.73
C LEU A 51 13.79 -27.57 4.58
N ASP A 52 12.69 -27.69 5.33
CA ASP A 52 12.39 -28.86 6.14
C ASP A 52 11.26 -29.65 5.48
N TYR A 53 11.53 -30.92 5.21
CA TYR A 53 10.57 -31.88 4.63
C TYR A 53 9.99 -32.85 5.63
N THR A 54 10.20 -32.59 6.94
CA THR A 54 9.56 -33.37 8.01
C THR A 54 8.05 -33.11 8.06
N ASN A 55 7.32 -33.95 8.77
CA ASN A 55 5.87 -33.80 8.88
C ASN A 55 5.47 -33.64 10.36
N PRO A 56 4.94 -32.46 10.78
CA PRO A 56 4.71 -31.24 9.98
C PRO A 56 6.02 -30.49 9.68
N PRO A 57 6.14 -29.86 8.50
CA PRO A 57 7.36 -29.14 8.13
C PRO A 57 7.47 -27.82 8.92
N LEU A 58 8.67 -27.54 9.45
CA LEU A 58 8.98 -26.28 10.17
C LEU A 58 8.98 -25.04 9.22
N THR A 59 8.74 -25.25 7.95
CA THR A 59 8.70 -24.23 6.91
C THR A 59 7.28 -23.81 6.51
N ASP A 60 6.24 -24.33 7.19
CA ASP A 60 4.85 -23.99 6.88
C ASP A 60 4.36 -22.86 7.81
N ILE A 61 4.93 -21.66 7.66
CA ILE A 61 4.44 -20.48 8.38
C ILE A 61 3.42 -19.77 7.48
N GLN A 62 2.18 -19.68 7.97
CA GLN A 62 1.09 -19.08 7.23
C GLN A 62 0.81 -17.67 7.74
N THR A 63 0.69 -16.72 6.81
CA THR A 63 0.29 -15.35 7.15
C THR A 63 -1.19 -15.16 6.86
N LYS A 64 -1.99 -14.92 7.88
CA LYS A 64 -3.36 -14.47 7.73
C LYS A 64 -3.40 -12.97 7.56
N ARG A 65 -3.84 -12.55 6.39
CA ARG A 65 -3.97 -11.13 6.01
C ARG A 65 -5.23 -10.55 6.61
N SER A 66 -5.14 -9.30 7.05
CA SER A 66 -6.30 -8.50 7.41
C SER A 66 -6.33 -7.23 6.57
N TYR A 67 -7.50 -6.64 6.45
CA TYR A 67 -7.62 -5.30 5.89
C TYR A 67 -7.22 -4.28 6.95
N GLY A 68 -6.43 -3.32 6.53
CA GLY A 68 -6.03 -2.15 7.29
C GLY A 68 -6.49 -0.88 6.62
N PHE A 69 -6.12 0.25 7.17
CA PHE A 69 -6.40 1.56 6.59
C PHE A 69 -5.13 2.41 6.52
N ASN A 70 -5.18 3.40 5.67
CA ASN A 70 -4.13 4.41 5.52
C ASN A 70 -4.77 5.79 5.35
N VAL A 71 -4.12 6.79 5.93
CA VAL A 71 -4.55 8.18 5.89
C VAL A 71 -3.34 9.10 5.93
N GLY A 72 -3.38 10.19 5.19
CA GLY A 72 -2.28 11.14 5.19
C GLY A 72 -2.53 12.36 4.32
N LEU A 73 -1.47 13.11 4.16
CA LEU A 73 -1.43 14.29 3.30
C LEU A 73 -0.70 13.93 2.00
N THR A 74 -0.99 14.63 0.94
CA THR A 74 -0.28 14.54 -0.32
C THR A 74 0.21 15.91 -0.75
N GLY A 75 1.39 15.93 -1.34
CA GLY A 75 1.94 17.11 -2.00
C GLY A 75 2.63 16.70 -3.29
N ASP A 76 2.22 17.30 -4.41
CA ASP A 76 2.80 17.11 -5.73
C ASP A 76 3.62 18.34 -6.10
N LEU A 77 4.92 18.19 -6.31
CA LEU A 77 5.79 19.20 -6.89
C LEU A 77 5.98 18.91 -8.36
N ARG A 78 5.42 19.74 -9.25
CA ARG A 78 5.60 19.61 -10.70
C ARG A 78 7.05 19.93 -11.06
N LEU A 79 7.73 18.96 -11.68
CA LEU A 79 9.09 19.11 -12.21
C LEU A 79 9.06 19.55 -13.67
N ILE A 80 8.30 18.84 -14.49
CA ILE A 80 8.03 19.12 -15.91
C ILE A 80 6.59 18.72 -16.22
N ASP A 81 6.11 18.93 -17.46
CA ASP A 81 4.70 18.75 -17.86
C ASP A 81 4.08 17.39 -17.53
N HIS A 82 4.86 16.33 -17.55
CA HIS A 82 4.38 14.97 -17.31
C HIS A 82 4.96 14.32 -16.04
N LEU A 83 5.92 14.98 -15.37
CA LEU A 83 6.64 14.42 -14.25
C LEU A 83 6.51 15.31 -13.02
N SER A 84 6.07 14.73 -11.92
CA SER A 84 5.99 15.36 -10.61
C SER A 84 6.71 14.53 -9.56
N LEU A 85 7.25 15.19 -8.55
CA LEU A 85 7.71 14.58 -7.32
C LEU A 85 6.54 14.60 -6.33
N ARG A 86 6.11 13.42 -5.89
CA ARG A 86 5.00 13.24 -4.95
C ARG A 86 5.52 12.85 -3.58
N PHE A 87 5.04 13.55 -2.56
CA PHE A 87 5.33 13.30 -1.16
C PHE A 87 4.02 13.06 -0.40
N GLU A 88 3.86 11.90 0.23
CA GLU A 88 2.58 11.50 0.84
C GLU A 88 2.74 11.03 2.30
N PRO A 89 3.19 11.89 3.23
CA PRO A 89 3.34 11.50 4.63
C PRO A 89 1.99 11.11 5.24
N GLY A 90 1.99 10.02 6.01
CA GLY A 90 0.76 9.55 6.61
C GLY A 90 0.96 8.41 7.61
N LEU A 91 -0.13 7.74 7.91
CA LEU A 91 -0.20 6.57 8.77
C LEU A 91 -0.74 5.38 7.99
N ILE A 92 -0.11 4.23 8.22
CA ILE A 92 -0.60 2.92 7.77
C ILE A 92 -0.86 2.09 9.01
N TYR A 93 -2.08 1.60 9.15
CA TYR A 93 -2.44 0.63 10.16
C TYR A 93 -2.81 -0.69 9.49
N ASN A 94 -2.21 -1.77 9.96
CA ASN A 94 -2.57 -3.13 9.54
C ASN A 94 -2.27 -4.13 10.66
N LYS A 95 -3.06 -5.19 10.71
CA LYS A 95 -2.89 -6.31 11.61
C LYS A 95 -2.71 -7.57 10.78
N ARG A 96 -1.72 -8.39 11.14
CA ARG A 96 -1.46 -9.69 10.53
C ARG A 96 -1.35 -10.74 11.62
N GLU A 97 -1.69 -11.97 11.32
CA GLU A 97 -1.48 -13.11 12.20
C GLU A 97 -0.55 -14.10 11.51
N LEU A 98 0.55 -14.46 12.17
CA LEU A 98 1.41 -15.55 11.77
C LEU A 98 0.91 -16.82 12.43
N GLU A 99 0.65 -17.86 11.66
CA GLU A 99 0.26 -19.18 12.15
C GLU A 99 1.40 -20.17 11.92
N PHE A 100 1.73 -20.91 12.99
CA PHE A 100 2.77 -21.93 13.04
C PHE A 100 2.11 -23.30 13.24
N PRO A 101 1.65 -23.98 12.18
CA PRO A 101 0.84 -25.20 12.27
C PRO A 101 1.54 -26.36 12.95
N PHE A 102 2.88 -26.38 12.91
CA PHE A 102 3.71 -27.42 13.50
C PHE A 102 3.80 -27.39 15.05
N LEU A 103 3.35 -26.30 15.69
CA LEU A 103 3.33 -26.21 17.14
C LEU A 103 2.08 -26.87 17.72
N THR A 104 2.29 -27.65 18.80
CA THR A 104 1.22 -28.47 19.40
C THR A 104 0.28 -27.62 20.27
N GLN A 105 0.84 -26.67 21.02
CA GLN A 105 0.07 -25.81 21.89
C GLN A 105 -0.62 -24.70 21.13
N GLN A 106 -1.92 -24.56 21.30
CA GLN A 106 -2.74 -23.60 20.56
C GLN A 106 -2.34 -22.13 20.83
N THR A 107 -1.87 -21.83 22.05
CA THR A 107 -1.35 -20.52 22.43
C THR A 107 -0.07 -20.14 21.69
N ASP A 108 0.73 -21.12 21.29
CA ASP A 108 2.02 -20.91 20.64
C ASP A 108 1.90 -20.86 19.12
N ARG A 109 0.81 -21.44 18.58
CA ARG A 109 0.57 -21.50 17.12
C ARG A 109 0.32 -20.16 16.47
N LYS A 110 -0.09 -19.14 17.22
CA LYS A 110 -0.51 -17.86 16.66
C LYS A 110 0.29 -16.72 17.26
N ARG A 111 0.81 -15.87 16.38
CA ARG A 111 1.50 -14.63 16.74
C ARG A 111 0.90 -13.47 16.00
N GLU A 112 0.37 -12.54 16.76
CA GLU A 112 -0.18 -11.32 16.21
C GLU A 112 0.94 -10.32 15.91
N VAL A 113 0.94 -9.79 14.69
CA VAL A 113 1.86 -8.73 14.26
C VAL A 113 1.06 -7.49 13.92
N LEU A 114 1.09 -6.55 14.84
CA LEU A 114 0.51 -5.24 14.65
C LEU A 114 1.52 -4.35 13.94
N SER A 115 1.09 -3.68 12.89
CA SER A 115 1.92 -2.76 12.11
C SER A 115 1.24 -1.40 12.04
N THR A 116 1.76 -0.47 12.82
CA THR A 116 1.35 0.94 12.79
C THR A 116 2.54 1.76 12.32
N TYR A 117 2.57 2.08 11.04
CA TYR A 117 3.68 2.84 10.46
C TYR A 117 3.37 4.34 10.41
N ILE A 118 4.32 5.17 10.90
CA ILE A 118 4.49 6.51 10.35
C ILE A 118 5.15 6.30 9.00
N TYR A 119 4.47 6.72 7.94
CA TYR A 119 4.82 6.36 6.57
C TYR A 119 5.20 7.60 5.78
N ILE A 120 6.37 7.57 5.16
CA ILE A 120 7.00 8.73 4.52
C ILE A 120 7.50 8.32 3.12
N PRO A 121 6.64 8.34 2.10
CA PRO A 121 7.01 8.03 0.72
C PRO A 121 7.50 9.26 -0.04
N VAL A 122 8.44 9.02 -0.94
CA VAL A 122 8.88 9.94 -1.99
C VAL A 122 8.79 9.23 -3.32
N LEU A 123 7.89 9.68 -4.18
CA LEU A 123 7.53 9.02 -5.42
C LEU A 123 7.70 9.94 -6.62
N LEU A 124 8.12 9.39 -7.74
CA LEU A 124 7.99 10.03 -9.04
C LEU A 124 6.62 9.66 -9.61
N LYS A 125 5.82 10.65 -9.98
CA LYS A 125 4.54 10.51 -10.65
C LYS A 125 4.70 10.92 -12.11
N TYR A 126 4.50 9.98 -13.02
CA TYR A 126 4.50 10.22 -14.46
C TYR A 126 3.09 10.12 -15.02
N GLY A 127 2.53 11.26 -15.43
CA GLY A 127 1.17 11.37 -15.95
C GLY A 127 1.15 11.43 -17.47
N SER A 128 0.10 10.90 -18.06
CA SER A 128 -0.18 11.09 -19.49
C SER A 128 -0.58 12.54 -19.82
N LYS A 129 -0.84 12.83 -21.07
CA LYS A 129 -1.63 14.02 -21.42
C LYS A 129 -3.03 13.86 -20.83
N ARG A 130 -3.58 14.95 -20.37
CA ARG A 130 -4.96 15.01 -19.89
C ARG A 130 -5.93 14.83 -21.08
N TRP A 131 -6.93 13.97 -20.89
CA TRP A 131 -8.05 13.78 -21.81
C TRP A 131 -9.31 14.31 -21.14
N ASP A 132 -9.82 15.42 -21.61
CA ASP A 132 -10.96 16.11 -21.03
C ASP A 132 -10.78 16.30 -19.50
N ASN A 133 -11.42 15.49 -18.69
CA ASN A 133 -11.41 15.58 -17.24
C ASN A 133 -10.76 14.37 -16.55
N PHE A 134 -9.91 13.61 -17.24
CA PHE A 134 -9.14 12.54 -16.61
C PHE A 134 -7.71 12.46 -17.12
N LYS A 135 -6.81 12.01 -16.26
CA LYS A 135 -5.37 11.89 -16.54
C LYS A 135 -4.81 10.66 -15.82
N PRO A 136 -4.61 9.55 -16.54
CA PRO A 136 -3.96 8.38 -15.97
C PRO A 136 -2.48 8.66 -15.72
N TYR A 137 -1.95 8.03 -14.66
CA TYR A 137 -0.55 8.15 -14.28
C TYR A 137 -0.02 6.86 -13.66
N ILE A 138 1.30 6.74 -13.64
CA ILE A 138 2.04 5.73 -12.88
C ILE A 138 2.90 6.42 -11.83
N THR A 139 3.17 5.71 -10.73
CA THR A 139 4.10 6.15 -9.70
C THR A 139 5.13 5.09 -9.42
N ALA A 140 6.36 5.52 -9.13
CA ALA A 140 7.42 4.66 -8.65
C ALA A 140 8.28 5.43 -7.66
N GLY A 141 8.78 4.77 -6.63
CA GLY A 141 9.66 5.41 -5.66
C GLY A 141 9.95 4.56 -4.44
N THR A 142 10.37 5.24 -3.38
CA THR A 142 10.76 4.62 -2.12
C THR A 142 10.04 5.27 -0.95
N SER A 143 9.91 4.51 0.14
CA SER A 143 9.36 5.03 1.39
C SER A 143 10.07 4.49 2.61
N VAL A 144 9.93 5.22 3.70
CA VAL A 144 10.37 4.81 5.03
C VAL A 144 9.12 4.62 5.88
N GLY A 145 9.02 3.45 6.50
CA GLY A 145 8.00 3.14 7.51
C GLY A 145 8.64 3.05 8.89
N ILE A 146 8.18 3.87 9.83
CA ILE A 146 8.57 3.78 11.24
C ILE A 146 7.45 3.04 11.97
N ASN A 147 7.71 1.79 12.34
CA ASN A 147 6.73 0.92 13.01
C ASN A 147 6.65 1.22 14.50
N LEU A 148 5.59 1.86 14.91
CA LEU A 148 5.32 2.18 16.33
C LEU A 148 4.97 0.94 17.17
N SER A 149 4.57 -0.16 16.50
CA SER A 149 4.15 -1.41 17.13
C SER A 149 5.19 -2.53 16.99
N ALA A 150 6.44 -2.21 16.72
CA ALA A 150 7.49 -3.18 16.40
C ALA A 150 7.90 -4.12 17.54
N ASN A 151 7.54 -3.83 18.78
CA ASN A 151 7.90 -4.57 19.99
C ASN A 151 9.42 -4.82 20.18
N ASN A 152 10.27 -4.09 19.44
CA ASN A 152 11.73 -4.29 19.42
C ASN A 152 12.41 -4.04 20.78
N LYS A 153 11.77 -3.27 21.67
CA LYS A 153 12.27 -2.97 23.03
C LYS A 153 11.84 -4.02 24.08
N SER A 154 11.00 -4.99 23.71
CA SER A 154 10.61 -6.06 24.61
C SER A 154 11.83 -6.90 24.97
N ARG A 155 12.03 -7.16 26.25
CA ARG A 155 13.07 -8.07 26.75
C ARG A 155 12.69 -9.54 26.60
N SER A 156 11.41 -9.82 26.39
CA SER A 156 10.87 -11.15 26.20
C SER A 156 10.98 -11.58 24.75
N ASP A 157 11.32 -12.82 24.56
CA ASP A 157 11.31 -13.47 23.24
C ASP A 157 9.88 -13.63 22.71
N ASN A 158 9.74 -14.07 21.46
CA ASN A 158 8.45 -14.29 20.80
C ASN A 158 7.53 -15.29 21.55
N SER A 159 8.07 -16.05 22.50
CA SER A 159 7.34 -16.98 23.37
C SER A 159 6.18 -16.36 24.15
N GLU A 160 6.16 -15.05 24.37
CA GLU A 160 5.08 -14.36 25.10
C GLU A 160 3.93 -13.86 24.18
N GLY A 161 3.76 -14.46 23.03
CA GLY A 161 2.67 -14.08 22.10
C GLY A 161 2.93 -12.82 21.27
N LYS A 162 4.12 -12.24 21.38
CA LYS A 162 4.52 -11.02 20.67
C LYS A 162 5.61 -11.34 19.66
N PHE A 163 5.35 -11.07 18.40
CA PHE A 163 6.36 -11.15 17.35
C PHE A 163 7.11 -9.82 17.25
N ARG A 164 8.45 -9.87 17.26
CA ARG A 164 9.32 -8.69 17.21
C ARG A 164 9.75 -8.40 15.78
N THR A 165 9.63 -7.15 15.37
CA THR A 165 10.05 -6.69 14.04
C THR A 165 10.94 -5.46 14.15
N GLN A 166 11.70 -5.17 13.10
CA GLN A 166 12.50 -3.95 13.02
C GLN A 166 11.61 -2.70 13.09
N PRO A 167 12.04 -1.67 13.82
CA PRO A 167 11.25 -0.45 13.98
C PRO A 167 11.26 0.45 12.74
N ILE A 168 12.28 0.35 11.90
CA ILE A 168 12.41 1.13 10.68
C ILE A 168 12.52 0.16 9.52
N VAL A 169 11.71 0.37 8.50
CA VAL A 169 11.63 -0.46 7.29
C VAL A 169 11.63 0.43 6.06
N TYR A 170 12.46 0.11 5.09
CA TYR A 170 12.48 0.78 3.79
C TYR A 170 11.71 -0.04 2.77
N PHE A 171 10.96 0.66 1.93
CA PHE A 171 10.15 0.03 0.89
C PHE A 171 10.47 0.63 -0.47
N TYR A 172 10.25 -0.16 -1.52
CA TYR A 172 10.04 0.36 -2.86
C TYR A 172 8.57 0.18 -3.25
N GLU A 173 8.09 1.07 -4.11
CA GLU A 173 6.70 1.15 -4.46
C GLU A 173 6.50 1.36 -5.95
N LEU A 174 5.44 0.73 -6.46
CA LEU A 174 4.94 0.94 -7.80
C LEU A 174 3.43 1.11 -7.74
N GLY A 175 2.90 2.07 -8.48
CA GLY A 175 1.48 2.36 -8.46
C GLY A 175 0.95 2.88 -9.78
N PHE A 176 -0.36 2.81 -9.87
CA PHE A 176 -1.15 3.35 -10.96
C PHE A 176 -2.35 4.09 -10.38
N GLY A 177 -2.73 5.20 -11.00
CA GLY A 177 -3.92 5.95 -10.62
C GLY A 177 -4.47 6.76 -11.78
N ILE A 178 -5.63 7.34 -11.55
CA ILE A 178 -6.30 8.21 -12.52
C ILE A 178 -6.73 9.47 -11.79
N ASP A 179 -6.26 10.62 -12.26
CA ASP A 179 -6.72 11.93 -11.81
C ASP A 179 -8.03 12.26 -12.52
N PHE A 180 -9.11 12.45 -11.77
CA PHE A 180 -10.39 12.96 -12.25
C PHE A 180 -10.57 14.42 -11.82
N TYR A 181 -10.78 15.29 -12.79
CA TYR A 181 -10.96 16.73 -12.54
C TYR A 181 -12.46 17.03 -12.45
N THR A 182 -12.92 17.26 -11.22
CA THR A 182 -14.28 17.74 -10.96
C THR A 182 -14.31 19.29 -11.04
N PRO A 183 -15.46 19.92 -11.01
CA PRO A 183 -15.51 21.40 -11.03
C PRO A 183 -14.79 22.10 -9.87
N HIS A 184 -14.58 21.41 -8.73
CA HIS A 184 -14.09 22.04 -7.50
C HIS A 184 -12.82 21.40 -6.93
N PHE A 185 -12.51 20.15 -7.28
CA PHE A 185 -11.36 19.42 -6.75
C PHE A 185 -10.92 18.32 -7.71
N ARG A 186 -9.67 17.88 -7.56
CA ARG A 186 -9.18 16.69 -8.24
C ARG A 186 -9.41 15.47 -7.33
N PHE A 187 -10.07 14.45 -7.86
CA PHE A 187 -10.31 13.17 -7.22
C PHE A 187 -9.43 12.10 -7.87
N THR A 188 -8.64 11.42 -7.07
CA THR A 188 -7.63 10.48 -7.59
C THR A 188 -7.70 9.13 -6.89
N PRO A 189 -8.43 8.15 -7.45
CA PRO A 189 -8.29 6.76 -7.07
C PRO A 189 -6.97 6.19 -7.55
N SER A 190 -6.29 5.43 -6.70
CA SER A 190 -5.02 4.79 -7.04
C SER A 190 -4.87 3.43 -6.37
N ILE A 191 -4.08 2.56 -7.01
CA ILE A 191 -3.63 1.29 -6.46
C ILE A 191 -2.11 1.30 -6.43
N ARG A 192 -1.50 0.84 -5.34
CA ARG A 192 -0.07 0.83 -5.14
C ARG A 192 0.40 -0.47 -4.48
N GLY A 193 1.42 -1.09 -5.06
CA GLY A 193 2.16 -2.18 -4.45
C GLY A 193 3.29 -1.64 -3.59
N LEU A 194 3.43 -2.19 -2.39
CA LEU A 194 4.44 -1.88 -1.38
C LEU A 194 5.28 -3.12 -1.12
N PHE A 195 6.62 -2.99 -1.15
CA PHE A 195 7.55 -4.10 -0.98
C PHE A 195 8.74 -3.67 -0.12
N SER A 196 8.95 -4.37 1.00
CA SER A 196 10.09 -4.15 1.88
C SER A 196 11.40 -4.53 1.19
N ILE A 197 12.41 -3.69 1.35
CA ILE A 197 13.79 -3.92 0.91
C ILE A 197 14.55 -4.67 2.00
N ASP A 198 14.32 -4.28 3.25
CA ASP A 198 15.04 -4.77 4.41
C ASP A 198 14.40 -6.00 5.03
N ASN A 199 15.22 -6.79 5.69
CA ASN A 199 14.76 -7.86 6.57
C ASN A 199 14.19 -7.26 7.86
N GLU A 200 12.91 -7.53 8.11
CA GLU A 200 12.20 -7.04 9.28
C GLU A 200 12.30 -7.97 10.49
N LEU A 201 12.92 -9.15 10.34
CA LEU A 201 13.02 -10.15 11.40
C LEU A 201 13.99 -9.70 12.51
N ILE A 202 13.54 -9.85 13.76
CA ILE A 202 14.41 -9.85 14.93
C ILE A 202 14.41 -11.27 15.47
N HIS A 203 15.56 -11.94 15.40
CA HIS A 203 15.71 -13.30 15.95
C HIS A 203 15.54 -13.33 17.45
N ASP A 204 15.03 -14.46 17.95
CA ASP A 204 15.04 -14.77 19.37
C ASP A 204 16.47 -15.02 19.86
N SER A 205 16.66 -14.90 21.16
CA SER A 205 17.95 -15.15 21.82
C SER A 205 18.35 -16.63 21.73
N ASP A 206 17.35 -17.53 21.67
CA ASP A 206 17.55 -18.96 21.45
C ASP A 206 17.58 -19.28 19.95
N PRO A 207 18.73 -19.73 19.40
CA PRO A 207 18.82 -20.15 18.00
C PRO A 207 17.88 -21.31 17.63
N ALA A 208 17.46 -22.11 18.60
CA ALA A 208 16.52 -23.21 18.41
C ALA A 208 15.05 -22.79 18.58
N SER A 209 14.77 -21.50 18.63
CA SER A 209 13.41 -20.97 18.77
C SER A 209 12.50 -21.54 17.69
N PRO A 210 11.33 -22.08 18.06
CA PRO A 210 10.39 -22.60 17.07
C PRO A 210 9.76 -21.51 16.19
N TRP A 211 9.82 -20.24 16.59
CA TRP A 211 9.22 -19.14 15.83
C TRP A 211 10.19 -18.46 14.87
N THR A 212 11.46 -18.32 15.24
CA THR A 212 12.45 -17.58 14.45
C THR A 212 13.68 -18.38 14.07
N GLY A 213 13.90 -19.55 14.69
CA GLY A 213 15.15 -20.33 14.53
C GLY A 213 15.43 -20.76 13.10
N ASN A 214 14.41 -21.13 12.32
CA ASN A 214 14.57 -21.54 10.91
C ASN A 214 14.30 -20.39 9.93
N LEU A 215 14.06 -19.16 10.41
CA LEU A 215 13.85 -18.02 9.55
C LEU A 215 15.17 -17.35 9.16
N LYS A 216 15.38 -17.10 7.89
CA LYS A 216 16.43 -16.23 7.37
C LYS A 216 15.98 -14.76 7.39
N GLY A 217 14.72 -14.51 7.09
CA GLY A 217 14.14 -13.19 7.08
C GLY A 217 12.65 -13.16 6.78
N ILE A 218 12.04 -12.04 7.12
CA ILE A 218 10.66 -11.70 6.75
C ILE A 218 10.64 -10.33 6.08
N PHE A 219 9.80 -10.21 5.06
CA PHE A 219 9.71 -9.02 4.22
C PHE A 219 8.25 -8.65 4.03
N THR A 220 7.86 -7.46 4.41
CA THR A 220 6.49 -6.96 4.17
C THR A 220 6.28 -6.73 2.68
N ARG A 221 5.16 -7.20 2.17
CA ARG A 221 4.63 -6.86 0.86
C ARG A 221 3.14 -6.57 0.99
N GLY A 222 2.60 -5.74 0.11
CA GLY A 222 1.19 -5.44 0.19
C GLY A 222 0.67 -4.60 -0.94
N VAL A 223 -0.63 -4.37 -0.87
CA VAL A 223 -1.35 -3.52 -1.81
C VAL A 223 -2.14 -2.49 -1.03
N MET A 224 -2.09 -1.25 -1.49
CA MET A 224 -2.86 -0.12 -0.99
C MET A 224 -3.78 0.40 -2.08
N ILE A 225 -5.01 0.71 -1.72
CA ILE A 225 -5.97 1.41 -2.58
C ILE A 225 -6.29 2.73 -1.88
N ASN A 226 -5.93 3.83 -2.52
CA ASN A 226 -6.08 5.17 -1.97
C ASN A 226 -7.07 5.99 -2.79
N LEU A 227 -7.80 6.85 -2.10
CA LEU A 227 -8.64 7.90 -2.64
C LEU A 227 -8.05 9.23 -2.20
N THR A 228 -7.53 10.01 -3.14
CA THR A 228 -6.88 11.29 -2.89
C THR A 228 -7.77 12.44 -3.36
N PHE A 229 -7.76 13.53 -2.61
CA PHE A 229 -8.53 14.76 -2.86
C PHE A 229 -7.58 15.96 -2.79
N GLU A 230 -7.53 16.71 -3.87
CA GLU A 230 -6.61 17.85 -4.05
C GLU A 230 -7.33 19.06 -4.66
#